data_61ecf6385d54e15caacfc5870a2194af
#
_entry.id   61ecf6385d54e15caacfc5870a2194af
#
_cell.length_a   1.000
_cell.length_b   1.000
_cell.length_c   1.000
_cell.angle_alpha   90.00
_cell.angle_beta   90.00
_cell.angle_gamma   90.00
#
_symmetry.space_group_name_H-M   'P 1'
#
loop_
_entity.id
_entity.type
_entity.pdbx_description
1 polymer ?
#
loop_
_entity_poly.entity_id
_entity_poly.type
_entity_poly.pdbx_seq_one_letter_code
_entity_poly.pdbx_strand_id
1 'polypeptide(L)'
;MSTVSFSSLPLPAEQLANLNELGYAEMTPVQAAALPAILQGRDVRAKAKTGSGKTAAFGIGLLNSIVVGQVATQALVLCPTRELADQVSKELRRLARFTQNIKILTLCGGQPMGPQLDSLVHAPHIVVGTPGRIQEHLRKKTLQLDELKVLVLDEADRMLDMGFADDIDDVISYTPPQRQTLLFSATYPAGIERISERVQRQPLSVEVDDGEAQASIEQRFYETTRDQRPALLVSAIRYHQPASCVVFCNTKRDCQTVLEALEARSISALALHGDLEQRDRDQVLVRFANRSCRVLVATDVAARGLDIKELELVVNYELAFDPEVHVHRIGRTGRAGMSGLAISLCTPQEMARAHAIEDYLQMSVDWSPVSELSGATNGSLEAEMVTLCIDGGRKAKIRPGDILGALTGDAGLTAAEVGKIDMFPVHAYVAIRKASARKALQQLQQGKIKGKSCKVRLLK
;
A
#
# COMPACT_ATOMS: atom_id res chain seq x y z
N MET A 1 -26.06 -1.86 12.53
CA MET A 1 -25.30 -2.79 13.40
C MET A 1 -24.83 -2.01 14.62
N SER A 2 -24.96 -2.55 15.85
CA SER A 2 -24.44 -1.88 17.04
C SER A 2 -22.93 -1.79 16.94
N THR A 3 -22.40 -0.57 17.05
CA THR A 3 -20.96 -0.30 17.09
C THR A 3 -20.36 -0.92 18.34
N VAL A 4 -19.28 -1.67 18.20
CA VAL A 4 -18.61 -2.35 19.31
C VAL A 4 -17.33 -1.61 19.65
N SER A 5 -17.23 -1.14 20.90
CA SER A 5 -16.06 -0.42 21.38
C SER A 5 -14.89 -1.34 21.70
N PHE A 6 -13.65 -0.89 21.47
CA PHE A 6 -12.43 -1.61 21.92
C PHE A 6 -12.37 -1.81 23.44
N SER A 7 -13.07 -0.99 24.23
CA SER A 7 -13.15 -1.14 25.68
C SER A 7 -13.87 -2.40 26.16
N SER A 8 -14.60 -3.08 25.26
CA SER A 8 -15.22 -4.37 25.55
C SER A 8 -14.22 -5.56 25.52
N LEU A 9 -13.00 -5.33 25.02
CA LEU A 9 -11.96 -6.34 24.91
C LEU A 9 -11.04 -6.33 26.14
N PRO A 10 -10.46 -7.47 26.54
CA PRO A 10 -9.53 -7.56 27.66
C PRO A 10 -8.14 -7.03 27.26
N LEU A 11 -8.06 -5.73 26.94
CA LEU A 11 -6.84 -5.05 26.57
C LEU A 11 -6.26 -4.27 27.76
N PRO A 12 -4.91 -4.14 27.85
CA PRO A 12 -4.26 -3.27 28.83
C PRO A 12 -4.75 -1.82 28.72
N ALA A 13 -4.85 -1.12 29.86
CA ALA A 13 -5.34 0.26 29.90
C ALA A 13 -4.50 1.21 29.02
N GLU A 14 -3.18 1.01 29.00
CA GLU A 14 -2.25 1.80 28.17
C GLU A 14 -2.48 1.56 26.67
N GLN A 15 -2.85 0.33 26.27
CA GLN A 15 -3.19 0.01 24.88
C GLN A 15 -4.50 0.67 24.47
N LEU A 16 -5.52 0.65 25.34
CA LEU A 16 -6.79 1.34 25.10
C LEU A 16 -6.60 2.86 24.97
N ALA A 17 -5.77 3.45 25.84
CA ALA A 17 -5.43 4.86 25.76
C ALA A 17 -4.74 5.20 24.42
N ASN A 18 -3.76 4.39 23.99
CA ASN A 18 -3.08 4.57 22.73
C ASN A 18 -4.03 4.42 21.52
N LEU A 19 -4.97 3.47 21.56
CA LEU A 19 -5.98 3.32 20.50
C LEU A 19 -6.85 4.57 20.40
N ASN A 20 -7.31 5.13 21.51
CA ASN A 20 -8.08 6.37 21.53
C ASN A 20 -7.28 7.56 20.95
N GLU A 21 -6.00 7.71 21.34
CA GLU A 21 -5.12 8.76 20.78
C GLU A 21 -4.89 8.61 19.28
N LEU A 22 -4.91 7.38 18.77
CA LEU A 22 -4.77 7.06 17.35
C LEU A 22 -6.09 7.21 16.56
N GLY A 23 -7.20 7.52 17.25
CA GLY A 23 -8.51 7.71 16.64
C GLY A 23 -9.30 6.40 16.41
N TYR A 24 -8.90 5.29 17.05
CA TYR A 24 -9.64 4.03 17.05
C TYR A 24 -10.78 4.09 18.10
N ALA A 25 -11.91 4.71 17.73
CA ALA A 25 -13.05 4.81 18.65
C ALA A 25 -13.86 3.51 18.72
N GLU A 26 -14.15 2.93 17.57
CA GLU A 26 -15.01 1.75 17.39
C GLU A 26 -14.33 0.71 16.50
N MET A 27 -14.64 -0.55 16.75
CA MET A 27 -14.15 -1.65 15.94
C MET A 27 -14.85 -1.71 14.59
N THR A 28 -14.08 -1.92 13.54
CA THR A 28 -14.65 -2.33 12.25
C THR A 28 -15.25 -3.74 12.35
N PRO A 29 -16.15 -4.13 11.42
CA PRO A 29 -16.76 -5.46 11.45
C PRO A 29 -15.74 -6.61 11.55
N VAL A 30 -14.64 -6.57 10.78
CA VAL A 30 -13.58 -7.58 10.85
C VAL A 30 -12.85 -7.59 12.20
N GLN A 31 -12.65 -6.43 12.80
CA GLN A 31 -12.03 -6.31 14.11
C GLN A 31 -12.93 -6.90 15.20
N ALA A 32 -14.22 -6.55 15.18
CA ALA A 32 -15.19 -7.06 16.14
C ALA A 32 -15.35 -8.59 16.08
N ALA A 33 -15.31 -9.16 14.87
CA ALA A 33 -15.45 -10.60 14.67
C ALA A 33 -14.15 -11.38 14.97
N ALA A 34 -12.97 -10.84 14.66
CA ALA A 34 -11.71 -11.56 14.75
C ALA A 34 -10.99 -11.36 16.09
N LEU A 35 -10.96 -10.12 16.64
CA LEU A 35 -10.15 -9.79 17.83
C LEU A 35 -10.45 -10.66 19.06
N PRO A 36 -11.69 -10.97 19.43
CA PRO A 36 -11.96 -11.82 20.60
C PRO A 36 -11.28 -13.18 20.51
N ALA A 37 -11.29 -13.82 19.34
CA ALA A 37 -10.64 -15.11 19.12
C ALA A 37 -9.11 -14.98 19.05
N ILE A 38 -8.60 -13.93 18.43
CA ILE A 38 -7.16 -13.66 18.36
C ILE A 38 -6.58 -13.47 19.77
N LEU A 39 -7.25 -12.70 20.62
CA LEU A 39 -6.83 -12.48 22.02
C LEU A 39 -6.89 -13.72 22.89
N GLN A 40 -7.73 -14.71 22.53
CA GLN A 40 -7.79 -16.03 23.16
C GLN A 40 -6.70 -16.99 22.64
N GLY A 41 -5.84 -16.57 21.72
CA GLY A 41 -4.79 -17.41 21.14
C GLY A 41 -5.29 -18.42 20.10
N ARG A 42 -6.55 -18.28 19.61
CA ARG A 42 -7.11 -19.15 18.58
C ARG A 42 -6.60 -18.77 17.20
N ASP A 43 -6.46 -19.74 16.32
CA ASP A 43 -6.20 -19.49 14.92
C ASP A 43 -7.44 -18.83 14.28
N VAL A 44 -7.19 -17.86 13.40
CA VAL A 44 -8.25 -17.11 12.71
C VAL A 44 -7.96 -17.09 11.22
N ARG A 45 -8.99 -17.33 10.44
CA ARG A 45 -9.03 -17.19 9.00
C ARG A 45 -10.04 -16.10 8.65
N ALA A 46 -9.58 -14.94 8.20
CA ALA A 46 -10.43 -13.78 7.96
C ALA A 46 -10.46 -13.39 6.48
N LYS A 47 -11.65 -13.49 5.87
CA LYS A 47 -11.93 -12.97 4.53
C LYS A 47 -12.44 -11.54 4.67
N ALA A 48 -11.61 -10.59 4.26
CA ALA A 48 -11.95 -9.18 4.34
C ALA A 48 -11.15 -8.35 3.34
N LYS A 49 -11.79 -7.36 2.73
CA LYS A 49 -11.20 -6.48 1.71
C LYS A 49 -10.05 -5.65 2.27
N THR A 50 -9.19 -5.15 1.40
CA THR A 50 -8.14 -4.18 1.78
C THR A 50 -8.78 -2.90 2.32
N GLY A 51 -8.29 -2.40 3.46
CA GLY A 51 -8.83 -1.20 4.12
C GLY A 51 -9.93 -1.46 5.15
N SER A 52 -10.35 -2.72 5.36
CA SER A 52 -11.35 -3.10 6.38
C SER A 52 -10.83 -3.04 7.83
N GLY A 53 -9.55 -2.71 8.05
CA GLY A 53 -8.96 -2.67 9.39
C GLY A 53 -8.24 -3.95 9.84
N LYS A 54 -7.94 -4.88 8.92
CA LYS A 54 -7.22 -6.15 9.20
C LYS A 54 -5.91 -5.95 9.94
N THR A 55 -5.09 -4.98 9.51
CA THR A 55 -3.77 -4.72 10.12
C THR A 55 -3.88 -4.37 11.60
N ALA A 56 -4.89 -3.57 11.99
CA ALA A 56 -5.14 -3.27 13.39
C ALA A 56 -5.67 -4.52 14.14
N ALA A 57 -6.52 -5.34 13.51
CA ALA A 57 -7.01 -6.56 14.13
C ALA A 57 -5.87 -7.51 14.53
N PHE A 58 -5.03 -7.92 13.59
CA PHE A 58 -3.90 -8.79 13.96
C PHE A 58 -2.82 -8.07 14.76
N GLY A 59 -2.60 -6.78 14.51
CA GLY A 59 -1.58 -5.99 15.21
C GLY A 59 -1.87 -5.85 16.70
N ILE A 60 -3.10 -5.57 17.09
CA ILE A 60 -3.54 -5.50 18.49
C ILE A 60 -3.34 -6.86 19.16
N GLY A 61 -3.82 -7.94 18.54
CA GLY A 61 -3.68 -9.29 19.10
C GLY A 61 -2.23 -9.73 19.24
N LEU A 62 -1.43 -9.53 18.20
CA LEU A 62 -0.01 -9.85 18.17
C LEU A 62 0.74 -9.12 19.28
N LEU A 63 0.51 -7.81 19.47
CA LEU A 63 1.16 -7.02 20.52
C LEU A 63 0.83 -7.53 21.93
N ASN A 64 -0.37 -8.07 22.14
CA ASN A 64 -0.76 -8.68 23.43
C ASN A 64 -0.03 -10.01 23.72
N SER A 65 0.48 -10.70 22.71
CA SER A 65 1.22 -11.97 22.87
C SER A 65 2.72 -11.76 23.12
N ILE A 66 3.25 -10.55 22.93
CA ILE A 66 4.68 -10.25 23.05
C ILE A 66 5.09 -10.08 24.50
N VAL A 67 6.13 -10.79 24.89
CA VAL A 67 6.84 -10.61 26.18
C VAL A 67 8.11 -9.81 25.92
N VAL A 68 8.11 -8.52 26.24
CA VAL A 68 9.23 -7.59 25.91
C VAL A 68 10.55 -8.00 26.58
N GLY A 69 10.49 -8.60 27.76
CA GLY A 69 11.70 -9.08 28.46
C GLY A 69 12.37 -10.29 27.77
N GLN A 70 11.69 -10.97 26.86
CA GLN A 70 12.21 -12.09 26.09
C GLN A 70 12.79 -11.58 24.77
N VAL A 71 14.12 -11.44 24.67
CA VAL A 71 14.82 -10.95 23.47
C VAL A 71 14.90 -12.08 22.43
N ALA A 72 13.79 -12.35 21.79
CA ALA A 72 13.64 -13.35 20.72
C ALA A 72 12.57 -12.90 19.72
N THR A 73 12.57 -13.49 18.52
CA THR A 73 11.51 -13.25 17.53
C THR A 73 10.27 -14.05 17.90
N GLN A 74 9.26 -13.35 18.41
CA GLN A 74 8.03 -13.93 18.94
C GLN A 74 6.85 -13.81 17.95
N ALA A 75 6.94 -12.92 16.98
CA ALA A 75 5.94 -12.79 15.94
C ALA A 75 6.56 -12.55 14.56
N LEU A 76 5.97 -13.17 13.54
CA LEU A 76 6.31 -13.02 12.15
C LEU A 76 5.08 -12.64 11.34
N VAL A 77 5.17 -11.59 10.53
CA VAL A 77 4.15 -11.20 9.56
C VAL A 77 4.73 -11.32 8.16
N LEU A 78 4.15 -12.18 7.33
CA LEU A 78 4.48 -12.32 5.93
C LEU A 78 3.54 -11.46 5.09
N CYS A 79 4.12 -10.69 4.18
CA CYS A 79 3.43 -9.79 3.26
C CYS A 79 3.90 -10.06 1.82
N PRO A 80 3.03 -9.94 0.79
CA PRO A 80 3.41 -10.19 -0.60
C PRO A 80 4.43 -9.19 -1.15
N THR A 81 4.39 -7.94 -0.66
CA THR A 81 5.23 -6.86 -1.19
C THR A 81 5.96 -6.11 -0.08
N ARG A 82 7.04 -5.42 -0.46
CA ARG A 82 7.83 -4.58 0.45
C ARG A 82 7.04 -3.40 0.96
N GLU A 83 6.25 -2.81 0.07
CA GLU A 83 5.42 -1.66 0.34
C GLU A 83 4.39 -2.00 1.43
N LEU A 84 3.74 -3.17 1.32
CA LEU A 84 2.81 -3.64 2.35
C LEU A 84 3.54 -3.97 3.67
N ALA A 85 4.70 -4.63 3.60
CA ALA A 85 5.51 -4.90 4.79
C ALA A 85 5.93 -3.61 5.52
N ASP A 86 6.27 -2.56 4.77
CA ASP A 86 6.58 -1.24 5.35
C ASP A 86 5.35 -0.58 5.99
N GLN A 87 4.17 -0.69 5.35
CA GLN A 87 2.90 -0.18 5.90
C GLN A 87 2.53 -0.89 7.19
N VAL A 88 2.53 -2.23 7.16
CA VAL A 88 2.27 -3.06 8.34
C VAL A 88 3.25 -2.74 9.46
N SER A 89 4.54 -2.62 9.16
CA SER A 89 5.55 -2.25 10.16
C SER A 89 5.33 -0.86 10.75
N LYS A 90 4.91 0.12 9.95
CA LYS A 90 4.58 1.46 10.45
C LYS A 90 3.36 1.42 11.35
N GLU A 91 2.33 0.69 10.95
CA GLU A 91 1.11 0.57 11.75
C GLU A 91 1.37 -0.18 13.06
N LEU A 92 2.11 -1.28 13.04
CA LEU A 92 2.52 -1.98 14.27
C LEU A 92 3.31 -1.07 15.21
N ARG A 93 4.20 -0.20 14.69
CA ARG A 93 4.92 0.78 15.53
C ARG A 93 3.99 1.84 16.11
N ARG A 94 2.93 2.26 15.41
CA ARG A 94 1.91 3.17 15.94
C ARG A 94 1.12 2.50 17.06
N LEU A 95 0.68 1.27 16.83
CA LEU A 95 -0.06 0.48 17.81
C LEU A 95 0.79 0.11 19.03
N ALA A 96 2.11 -0.03 18.87
CA ALA A 96 3.05 -0.40 19.93
C ALA A 96 3.56 0.78 20.78
N ARG A 97 3.08 2.02 20.58
CA ARG A 97 3.56 3.21 21.29
C ARG A 97 3.44 3.10 22.82
N PHE A 98 2.47 2.35 23.30
CA PHE A 98 2.26 2.09 24.72
C PHE A 98 3.29 1.13 25.34
N THR A 99 4.02 0.37 24.51
CA THR A 99 4.99 -0.63 24.95
C THR A 99 6.40 -0.13 24.71
N GLN A 100 7.16 0.08 25.81
CA GLN A 100 8.56 0.49 25.72
C GLN A 100 9.45 -0.67 25.27
N ASN A 101 10.56 -0.35 24.58
CA ASN A 101 11.61 -1.29 24.16
C ASN A 101 11.18 -2.42 23.23
N ILE A 102 9.99 -2.36 22.61
CA ILE A 102 9.61 -3.32 21.59
C ILE A 102 10.40 -3.04 20.28
N LYS A 103 11.03 -4.07 19.73
CA LYS A 103 11.79 -3.99 18.48
C LYS A 103 11.00 -4.65 17.35
N ILE A 104 10.64 -3.86 16.34
CA ILE A 104 9.94 -4.29 15.12
C ILE A 104 10.89 -4.07 13.94
N LEU A 105 11.23 -5.14 13.23
CA LEU A 105 12.16 -5.13 12.10
C LEU A 105 11.44 -5.51 10.81
N THR A 106 11.76 -4.77 9.72
CA THR A 106 11.26 -5.07 8.38
C THR A 106 12.37 -5.74 7.57
N LEU A 107 12.11 -6.95 7.03
CA LEU A 107 13.05 -7.73 6.23
C LEU A 107 12.44 -8.00 4.84
N CYS A 108 12.90 -7.25 3.84
CA CYS A 108 12.40 -7.35 2.47
C CYS A 108 13.52 -7.49 1.46
N GLY A 109 13.27 -8.22 0.39
CA GLY A 109 14.18 -8.35 -0.74
C GLY A 109 14.46 -7.00 -1.43
N GLY A 110 15.48 -6.91 -2.32
CA GLY A 110 15.86 -5.70 -3.07
C GLY A 110 16.44 -4.56 -2.24
N GLN A 111 16.64 -4.78 -0.94
CA GLN A 111 17.49 -3.96 -0.10
C GLN A 111 18.80 -4.71 0.19
N PRO A 112 19.92 -4.00 0.40
CA PRO A 112 21.18 -4.65 0.76
C PRO A 112 21.04 -5.51 2.03
N MET A 113 21.65 -6.69 2.01
CA MET A 113 21.62 -7.64 3.12
C MET A 113 22.35 -7.10 4.36
N GLY A 114 23.48 -6.42 4.20
CA GLY A 114 24.33 -5.94 5.29
C GLY A 114 23.57 -5.15 6.38
N PRO A 115 22.84 -4.08 6.06
CA PRO A 115 22.05 -3.34 7.03
C PRO A 115 20.97 -4.17 7.74
N GLN A 116 20.46 -5.23 7.10
CA GLN A 116 19.50 -6.15 7.73
C GLN A 116 20.22 -7.06 8.73
N LEU A 117 21.41 -7.55 8.39
CA LEU A 117 22.26 -8.31 9.30
C LEU A 117 22.65 -7.50 10.54
N ASP A 118 23.11 -6.24 10.36
CA ASP A 118 23.40 -5.32 11.47
C ASP A 118 22.19 -5.15 12.39
N SER A 119 21.00 -5.10 11.81
CA SER A 119 19.75 -4.97 12.57
C SER A 119 19.37 -6.24 13.33
N LEU A 120 19.81 -7.40 12.87
CA LEU A 120 19.54 -8.72 13.47
C LEU A 120 20.54 -9.11 14.57
N VAL A 121 21.63 -8.36 14.79
CA VAL A 121 22.60 -8.63 15.86
C VAL A 121 21.91 -8.80 17.22
N HIS A 122 20.86 -8.04 17.46
CA HIS A 122 19.94 -8.25 18.58
C HIS A 122 18.59 -8.68 18.03
N ALA A 123 18.08 -9.82 18.46
CA ALA A 123 16.82 -10.36 17.96
C ALA A 123 15.68 -9.33 18.09
N PRO A 124 14.89 -9.10 17.04
CA PRO A 124 13.67 -8.31 17.12
C PRO A 124 12.57 -9.13 17.77
N HIS A 125 11.61 -8.48 18.44
CA HIS A 125 10.41 -9.14 18.96
C HIS A 125 9.43 -9.50 17.82
N ILE A 126 9.33 -8.62 16.84
CA ILE A 126 8.42 -8.77 15.69
C ILE A 126 9.21 -8.56 14.39
N VAL A 127 9.06 -9.50 13.48
CA VAL A 127 9.58 -9.41 12.11
C VAL A 127 8.40 -9.26 11.16
N VAL A 128 8.50 -8.31 10.25
CA VAL A 128 7.58 -8.15 9.11
C VAL A 128 8.39 -8.27 7.84
N GLY A 129 7.97 -9.09 6.87
CA GLY A 129 8.79 -9.24 5.67
C GLY A 129 8.12 -9.94 4.52
N THR A 130 8.85 -10.02 3.41
CA THR A 130 8.44 -10.79 2.22
C THR A 130 9.00 -12.21 2.30
N PRO A 131 8.24 -13.23 1.83
CA PRO A 131 8.60 -14.65 2.00
C PRO A 131 10.03 -14.96 1.59
N GLY A 132 10.45 -14.65 0.39
CA GLY A 132 11.79 -14.99 -0.11
C GLY A 132 12.95 -14.37 0.68
N ARG A 133 12.82 -13.14 1.23
CA ARG A 133 13.87 -12.54 2.08
C ARG A 133 13.89 -13.15 3.48
N ILE A 134 12.75 -13.48 4.05
CA ILE A 134 12.67 -14.20 5.32
C ILE A 134 13.33 -15.57 5.16
N GLN A 135 12.98 -16.32 4.12
CA GLN A 135 13.59 -17.61 3.76
C GLN A 135 15.13 -17.49 3.64
N GLU A 136 15.63 -16.45 2.97
CA GLU A 136 17.08 -16.22 2.83
C GLU A 136 17.77 -16.04 4.19
N HIS A 137 17.18 -15.27 5.11
CA HIS A 137 17.71 -15.09 6.46
C HIS A 137 17.66 -16.39 7.28
N LEU A 138 16.60 -17.20 7.15
CA LEU A 138 16.47 -18.48 7.83
C LEU A 138 17.53 -19.48 7.34
N ARG A 139 17.70 -19.63 6.02
CA ARG A 139 18.72 -20.48 5.42
C ARG A 139 20.14 -20.08 5.82
N LYS A 140 20.40 -18.78 5.96
CA LYS A 140 21.66 -18.23 6.46
C LYS A 140 21.80 -18.28 7.98
N LYS A 141 20.78 -18.75 8.70
CA LYS A 141 20.73 -18.81 10.18
C LYS A 141 20.95 -17.45 10.86
N THR A 142 20.61 -16.36 10.17
CA THR A 142 20.69 -14.99 10.70
C THR A 142 19.39 -14.53 11.34
N LEU A 143 18.29 -15.24 11.10
CA LEU A 143 17.01 -15.14 11.76
C LEU A 143 16.68 -16.50 12.39
N GLN A 144 16.20 -16.50 13.63
CA GLN A 144 15.74 -17.70 14.34
C GLN A 144 14.27 -17.49 14.72
N LEU A 145 13.46 -18.53 14.60
CA LEU A 145 12.02 -18.49 14.85
C LEU A 145 11.58 -19.52 15.90
N ASP A 146 12.52 -20.10 16.67
CA ASP A 146 12.26 -21.15 17.64
C ASP A 146 11.28 -20.71 18.76
N GLU A 147 11.23 -19.40 19.04
CA GLU A 147 10.37 -18.79 20.05
C GLU A 147 9.12 -18.09 19.46
N LEU A 148 8.79 -18.43 18.20
CA LEU A 148 7.67 -17.80 17.51
C LEU A 148 6.33 -18.23 18.12
N LYS A 149 5.55 -17.27 18.59
CA LYS A 149 4.20 -17.45 19.16
C LYS A 149 3.09 -17.20 18.15
N VAL A 150 3.31 -16.21 17.26
CA VAL A 150 2.28 -15.81 16.29
C VAL A 150 2.88 -15.71 14.90
N LEU A 151 2.24 -16.37 13.94
CA LEU A 151 2.47 -16.22 12.50
C LEU A 151 1.27 -15.54 11.87
N VAL A 152 1.50 -14.49 11.09
CA VAL A 152 0.47 -13.80 10.31
C VAL A 152 0.80 -13.91 8.83
N LEU A 153 -0.17 -14.33 8.03
CA LEU A 153 -0.14 -14.28 6.57
C LEU A 153 -1.11 -13.18 6.14
N ASP A 154 -0.60 -12.02 5.73
CA ASP A 154 -1.41 -10.89 5.27
C ASP A 154 -1.44 -10.81 3.75
N GLU A 155 -2.62 -10.64 3.16
CA GLU A 155 -2.89 -10.75 1.73
C GLU A 155 -2.37 -12.09 1.16
N ALA A 156 -2.79 -13.19 1.79
CA ALA A 156 -2.29 -14.53 1.46
C ALA A 156 -2.62 -14.96 0.01
N ASP A 157 -3.80 -14.60 -0.51
CA ASP A 157 -4.19 -14.77 -1.91
C ASP A 157 -3.14 -14.18 -2.87
N ARG A 158 -2.70 -12.97 -2.58
CA ARG A 158 -1.69 -12.30 -3.40
C ARG A 158 -0.31 -12.95 -3.30
N MET A 159 0.06 -13.50 -2.15
CA MET A 159 1.30 -14.24 -2.05
C MET A 159 1.29 -15.48 -2.95
N LEU A 160 0.14 -16.17 -3.05
CA LEU A 160 -0.03 -17.30 -3.97
C LEU A 160 0.02 -16.87 -5.43
N ASP A 161 -0.68 -15.80 -5.81
CA ASP A 161 -0.65 -15.24 -7.17
C ASP A 161 0.76 -14.86 -7.63
N MET A 162 1.61 -14.47 -6.69
CA MET A 162 3.01 -14.11 -6.94
C MET A 162 3.95 -15.33 -6.93
N GLY A 163 3.43 -16.54 -6.72
CA GLY A 163 4.21 -17.78 -6.73
C GLY A 163 5.00 -18.06 -5.46
N PHE A 164 4.66 -17.43 -4.32
CA PHE A 164 5.37 -17.62 -3.05
C PHE A 164 4.92 -18.84 -2.26
N ALA A 165 4.14 -19.77 -2.84
CA ALA A 165 3.66 -20.96 -2.13
C ALA A 165 4.79 -21.76 -1.47
N ASP A 166 5.82 -22.09 -2.25
CA ASP A 166 6.99 -22.87 -1.77
C ASP A 166 7.82 -22.08 -0.74
N ASP A 167 7.97 -20.76 -0.93
CA ASP A 167 8.69 -19.90 0.02
C ASP A 167 7.97 -19.84 1.37
N ILE A 168 6.62 -19.75 1.35
CA ILE A 168 5.80 -19.75 2.56
C ILE A 168 5.97 -21.08 3.29
N ASP A 169 5.92 -22.19 2.57
CA ASP A 169 6.07 -23.53 3.15
C ASP A 169 7.43 -23.71 3.79
N ASP A 170 8.49 -23.27 3.09
CA ASP A 170 9.85 -23.33 3.63
C ASP A 170 9.96 -22.49 4.91
N VAL A 171 9.44 -21.24 4.93
CA VAL A 171 9.42 -20.39 6.13
C VAL A 171 8.68 -21.07 7.28
N ILE A 172 7.51 -21.67 7.01
CA ILE A 172 6.69 -22.34 8.03
C ILE A 172 7.44 -23.53 8.65
N SER A 173 8.28 -24.23 7.88
CA SER A 173 9.07 -25.36 8.37
C SER A 173 10.07 -24.99 9.48
N TYR A 174 10.46 -23.72 9.56
CA TYR A 174 11.33 -23.17 10.64
C TYR A 174 10.58 -22.66 11.85
N THR A 175 9.26 -22.77 11.88
CA THR A 175 8.45 -22.24 12.99
C THR A 175 7.97 -23.36 13.93
N PRO A 176 7.80 -23.09 15.23
CA PRO A 176 7.24 -24.09 16.14
C PRO A 176 5.86 -24.56 15.68
N PRO A 177 5.55 -25.89 15.85
CA PRO A 177 4.23 -26.39 15.52
C PRO A 177 3.13 -25.83 16.44
N GLN A 178 3.49 -25.46 17.67
CA GLN A 178 2.57 -24.85 18.64
C GLN A 178 2.69 -23.32 18.59
N ARG A 179 2.06 -22.73 17.59
CA ARG A 179 1.91 -21.29 17.44
C ARG A 179 0.46 -20.95 17.11
N GLN A 180 0.09 -19.70 17.29
CA GLN A 180 -1.11 -19.13 16.70
C GLN A 180 -0.83 -18.76 15.25
N THR A 181 -1.73 -19.12 14.31
CA THR A 181 -1.61 -18.73 12.90
C THR A 181 -2.83 -17.93 12.48
N LEU A 182 -2.60 -16.70 12.03
CA LEU A 182 -3.60 -15.75 11.56
C LEU A 182 -3.47 -15.60 10.05
N LEU A 183 -4.53 -15.92 9.31
CA LEU A 183 -4.58 -15.81 7.86
C LEU A 183 -5.60 -14.76 7.45
N PHE A 184 -5.13 -13.73 6.76
CA PHE A 184 -5.95 -12.64 6.22
C PHE A 184 -5.84 -12.62 4.70
N SER A 185 -7.00 -12.64 4.03
CA SER A 185 -7.08 -12.65 2.58
C SER A 185 -8.32 -11.88 2.12
N ALA A 186 -8.29 -11.33 0.91
CA ALA A 186 -9.50 -10.76 0.31
C ALA A 186 -10.37 -11.84 -0.33
N THR A 187 -9.75 -12.90 -0.82
CA THR A 187 -10.40 -14.03 -1.50
C THR A 187 -9.91 -15.36 -0.92
N TYR A 188 -10.71 -16.43 -1.13
CA TYR A 188 -10.34 -17.78 -0.70
C TYR A 188 -10.35 -18.77 -1.87
N PRO A 189 -9.41 -18.66 -2.81
CA PRO A 189 -9.23 -19.70 -3.80
C PRO A 189 -8.76 -21.00 -3.15
N ALA A 190 -8.98 -22.14 -3.82
CA ALA A 190 -8.62 -23.47 -3.31
C ALA A 190 -7.16 -23.60 -2.79
N GLY A 191 -6.25 -22.73 -3.28
CA GLY A 191 -4.88 -22.65 -2.79
C GLY A 191 -4.78 -22.12 -1.36
N ILE A 192 -5.59 -21.13 -1.00
CA ILE A 192 -5.65 -20.57 0.36
C ILE A 192 -6.24 -21.56 1.34
N GLU A 193 -7.29 -22.29 0.94
CA GLU A 193 -7.87 -23.33 1.79
C GLU A 193 -6.83 -24.40 2.11
N ARG A 194 -6.09 -24.88 1.09
CA ARG A 194 -5.01 -25.85 1.29
C ARG A 194 -3.91 -25.36 2.23
N ILE A 195 -3.52 -24.08 2.14
CA ILE A 195 -2.57 -23.50 3.10
C ILE A 195 -3.20 -23.50 4.50
N SER A 196 -4.42 -22.98 4.64
CA SER A 196 -5.13 -22.91 5.93
C SER A 196 -5.19 -24.28 6.60
N GLU A 197 -5.65 -25.33 5.90
CA GLU A 197 -5.75 -26.70 6.41
C GLU A 197 -4.40 -27.24 6.93
N ARG A 198 -3.31 -26.86 6.30
CA ARG A 198 -1.97 -27.34 6.64
C ARG A 198 -1.31 -26.59 7.79
N VAL A 199 -1.58 -25.29 7.91
CA VAL A 199 -0.84 -24.41 8.85
C VAL A 199 -1.65 -23.93 10.03
N GLN A 200 -2.98 -24.07 9.99
CA GLN A 200 -3.90 -23.64 11.05
C GLN A 200 -4.55 -24.81 11.76
N ARG A 201 -4.91 -24.61 13.02
CA ARG A 201 -5.56 -25.61 13.87
C ARG A 201 -6.96 -25.13 14.25
N GLN A 202 -7.99 -25.75 13.68
CA GLN A 202 -9.39 -25.40 13.90
C GLN A 202 -9.64 -23.88 13.88
N PRO A 203 -9.28 -23.18 12.79
CA PRO A 203 -9.37 -21.74 12.74
C PRO A 203 -10.83 -21.27 12.85
N LEU A 204 -11.04 -20.15 13.54
CA LEU A 204 -12.28 -19.41 13.42
C LEU A 204 -12.33 -18.79 12.02
N SER A 205 -13.32 -19.14 11.22
CA SER A 205 -13.60 -18.46 9.95
C SER A 205 -14.40 -17.20 10.20
N VAL A 206 -13.87 -16.08 9.77
CA VAL A 206 -14.51 -14.77 9.79
C VAL A 206 -14.71 -14.34 8.35
N GLU A 207 -15.92 -14.29 7.90
CA GLU A 207 -16.32 -13.65 6.65
C GLU A 207 -17.09 -12.38 6.98
N VAL A 208 -16.57 -11.26 6.56
CA VAL A 208 -17.25 -9.99 6.69
C VAL A 208 -17.68 -9.56 5.30
N ASP A 209 -18.96 -9.73 5.03
CA ASP A 209 -19.60 -9.02 3.95
C ASP A 209 -19.79 -7.58 4.44
N ASP A 210 -19.07 -6.66 3.85
CA ASP A 210 -19.32 -5.23 4.00
C ASP A 210 -20.65 -4.90 3.27
N GLY A 211 -21.74 -5.47 3.76
CA GLY A 211 -23.08 -5.09 3.36
C GLY A 211 -23.24 -3.61 3.64
N GLU A 212 -23.53 -2.85 2.62
CA GLU A 212 -24.02 -1.46 2.62
C GLU A 212 -23.04 -0.29 2.76
N ALA A 213 -21.74 -0.47 2.95
CA ALA A 213 -20.81 0.64 2.79
C ALA A 213 -19.86 0.43 1.59
N GLN A 214 -20.32 -0.19 0.53
CA GLN A 214 -19.71 0.06 -0.78
C GLN A 214 -20.01 1.51 -1.11
N ALA A 215 -19.03 2.41 -0.88
CA ALA A 215 -19.03 3.65 -1.61
C ALA A 215 -19.30 3.25 -3.08
N SER A 216 -20.36 3.77 -3.66
CA SER A 216 -20.79 3.38 -4.98
C SER A 216 -19.68 3.75 -5.95
N ILE A 217 -18.94 2.74 -6.42
CA ILE A 217 -17.98 2.94 -7.50
C ILE A 217 -18.80 2.94 -8.77
N GLU A 218 -18.92 4.12 -9.35
CA GLU A 218 -19.50 4.26 -10.68
C GLU A 218 -18.55 3.61 -11.68
N GLN A 219 -19.01 2.62 -12.44
CA GLN A 219 -18.22 1.92 -13.44
C GLN A 219 -18.75 2.27 -14.82
N ARG A 220 -17.88 2.83 -15.69
CA ARG A 220 -18.20 3.14 -17.07
C ARG A 220 -17.31 2.36 -18.02
N PHE A 221 -17.91 1.70 -18.98
CA PHE A 221 -17.19 0.96 -20.02
C PHE A 221 -17.34 1.70 -21.36
N TYR A 222 -16.23 1.86 -22.05
CA TYR A 222 -16.19 2.47 -23.37
C TYR A 222 -15.64 1.46 -24.38
N GLU A 223 -16.39 1.20 -25.43
CA GLU A 223 -15.92 0.38 -26.54
C GLU A 223 -14.93 1.18 -27.39
N THR A 224 -13.81 0.56 -27.77
CA THR A 224 -12.75 1.19 -28.55
C THR A 224 -11.98 0.16 -29.38
N THR A 225 -11.18 0.64 -30.30
CA THR A 225 -10.19 -0.19 -31.00
C THR A 225 -8.82 -0.03 -30.36
N ARG A 226 -7.92 -0.99 -30.63
CA ARG A 226 -6.55 -0.94 -30.09
C ARG A 226 -5.83 0.37 -30.45
N ASP A 227 -6.00 0.83 -31.68
CA ASP A 227 -5.32 2.04 -32.17
C ASP A 227 -5.91 3.34 -31.60
N GLN A 228 -7.20 3.36 -31.30
CA GLN A 228 -7.90 4.51 -30.74
C GLN A 228 -7.79 4.59 -29.20
N ARG A 229 -7.45 3.48 -28.54
CA ARG A 229 -7.42 3.38 -27.08
C ARG A 229 -6.55 4.44 -26.41
N PRO A 230 -5.31 4.77 -26.86
CA PRO A 230 -4.51 5.83 -26.26
C PRO A 230 -5.16 7.21 -26.36
N ALA A 231 -5.79 7.53 -27.50
CA ALA A 231 -6.50 8.80 -27.69
C ALA A 231 -7.74 8.90 -26.79
N LEU A 232 -8.49 7.81 -26.66
CA LEU A 232 -9.66 7.73 -25.81
C LEU A 232 -9.27 7.89 -24.32
N LEU A 233 -8.19 7.26 -23.87
CA LEU A 233 -7.64 7.45 -22.52
C LEU A 233 -7.36 8.94 -22.25
N VAL A 234 -6.67 9.61 -23.17
CA VAL A 234 -6.37 11.05 -23.05
C VAL A 234 -7.66 11.86 -22.94
N SER A 235 -8.66 11.54 -23.76
CA SER A 235 -9.98 12.21 -23.73
C SER A 235 -10.69 12.00 -22.39
N ALA A 236 -10.69 10.77 -21.87
CA ALA A 236 -11.31 10.45 -20.59
C ALA A 236 -10.63 11.21 -19.42
N ILE A 237 -9.29 11.21 -19.36
CA ILE A 237 -8.55 11.94 -18.32
C ILE A 237 -8.78 13.45 -18.42
N ARG A 238 -8.84 14.01 -19.62
CA ARG A 238 -9.12 15.43 -19.84
C ARG A 238 -10.56 15.83 -19.54
N TYR A 239 -11.49 14.95 -19.77
CA TYR A 239 -12.90 15.18 -19.47
C TYR A 239 -13.14 15.23 -17.96
N HIS A 240 -12.62 14.25 -17.23
CA HIS A 240 -12.81 14.14 -15.80
C HIS A 240 -11.84 14.99 -14.95
N GLN A 241 -10.70 15.40 -15.53
CA GLN A 241 -9.66 16.22 -14.88
C GLN A 241 -9.26 15.80 -13.46
N PRO A 242 -9.02 14.50 -13.20
CA PRO A 242 -8.78 14.02 -11.85
C PRO A 242 -7.51 14.64 -11.25
N ALA A 243 -7.54 14.98 -9.97
CA ALA A 243 -6.33 15.38 -9.23
C ALA A 243 -5.43 14.17 -8.98
N SER A 244 -6.00 12.96 -8.92
CA SER A 244 -5.27 11.69 -8.78
C SER A 244 -5.93 10.58 -9.61
N CYS A 245 -5.15 9.91 -10.45
CA CYS A 245 -5.62 8.83 -11.32
C CYS A 245 -4.59 7.69 -11.36
N VAL A 246 -5.07 6.45 -11.36
CA VAL A 246 -4.25 5.28 -11.72
C VAL A 246 -4.78 4.67 -13.00
N VAL A 247 -3.88 4.42 -13.95
CA VAL A 247 -4.15 3.72 -15.20
C VAL A 247 -3.51 2.33 -15.14
N PHE A 248 -4.32 1.29 -15.17
CA PHE A 248 -3.87 -0.09 -15.13
C PHE A 248 -3.65 -0.65 -16.54
N CYS A 249 -2.45 -1.18 -16.77
CA CYS A 249 -2.06 -1.90 -17.99
C CYS A 249 -1.70 -3.35 -17.65
N ASN A 250 -1.92 -4.27 -18.57
CA ASN A 250 -1.58 -5.68 -18.37
C ASN A 250 -0.08 -5.94 -18.57
N THR A 251 0.60 -5.13 -19.38
CA THR A 251 2.03 -5.31 -19.66
C THR A 251 2.85 -4.04 -19.40
N LYS A 252 4.14 -4.21 -19.13
CA LYS A 252 5.09 -3.08 -19.02
C LYS A 252 5.24 -2.28 -20.30
N ARG A 253 5.08 -2.93 -21.46
CA ARG A 253 5.13 -2.28 -22.77
C ARG A 253 3.96 -1.32 -22.95
N ASP A 254 2.76 -1.73 -22.53
CA ASP A 254 1.59 -0.87 -22.60
C ASP A 254 1.69 0.29 -21.62
N CYS A 255 2.30 0.08 -20.44
CA CYS A 255 2.62 1.18 -19.51
C CYS A 255 3.47 2.26 -20.18
N GLN A 256 4.49 1.87 -20.95
CA GLN A 256 5.37 2.80 -21.65
C GLN A 256 4.62 3.54 -22.77
N THR A 257 3.84 2.82 -23.57
CA THR A 257 3.01 3.42 -24.63
C THR A 257 2.00 4.43 -24.08
N VAL A 258 1.36 4.09 -22.96
CA VAL A 258 0.42 4.99 -22.28
C VAL A 258 1.13 6.22 -21.72
N LEU A 259 2.30 6.04 -21.08
CA LEU A 259 3.10 7.14 -20.56
C LEU A 259 3.44 8.14 -21.67
N GLU A 260 3.97 7.67 -22.80
CA GLU A 260 4.32 8.49 -23.97
C GLU A 260 3.11 9.24 -24.53
N ALA A 261 1.96 8.57 -24.62
CA ALA A 261 0.72 9.19 -25.09
C ALA A 261 0.23 10.33 -24.18
N LEU A 262 0.36 10.17 -22.87
CA LEU A 262 -0.01 11.18 -21.87
C LEU A 262 0.97 12.37 -21.86
N GLU A 263 2.29 12.10 -21.88
CA GLU A 263 3.32 13.13 -21.92
C GLU A 263 3.26 13.97 -23.18
N ALA A 264 3.03 13.35 -24.36
CA ALA A 264 2.84 14.05 -25.64
C ALA A 264 1.65 15.03 -25.61
N ARG A 265 0.74 14.87 -24.64
CA ARG A 265 -0.43 15.74 -24.46
C ARG A 265 -0.35 16.61 -23.22
N SER A 266 0.87 16.78 -22.64
CA SER A 266 1.14 17.60 -21.45
C SER A 266 0.28 17.19 -20.23
N ILE A 267 0.07 15.88 -20.06
CA ILE A 267 -0.53 15.29 -18.86
C ILE A 267 0.61 14.75 -17.99
N SER A 268 0.68 15.21 -16.73
CA SER A 268 1.69 14.76 -15.78
C SER A 268 1.46 13.30 -15.42
N ALA A 269 2.33 12.42 -15.88
CA ALA A 269 2.26 10.98 -15.68
C ALA A 269 3.60 10.37 -15.25
N LEU A 270 3.56 9.24 -14.56
CA LEU A 270 4.71 8.40 -14.22
C LEU A 270 4.34 6.93 -14.41
N ALA A 271 5.31 6.11 -14.86
CA ALA A 271 5.12 4.68 -14.99
C ALA A 271 5.67 3.91 -13.77
N LEU A 272 4.97 2.83 -13.39
CA LEU A 272 5.37 1.92 -12.32
C LEU A 272 5.25 0.46 -12.80
N HIS A 273 6.37 -0.20 -13.04
CA HIS A 273 6.43 -1.59 -13.50
C HIS A 273 7.64 -2.32 -12.93
N GLY A 274 7.71 -3.63 -13.16
CA GLY A 274 8.69 -4.52 -12.53
C GLY A 274 10.15 -4.25 -12.89
N ASP A 275 10.43 -3.56 -14.01
CA ASP A 275 11.81 -3.28 -14.44
C ASP A 275 12.44 -2.09 -13.71
N LEU A 276 11.65 -1.31 -12.96
CA LEU A 276 12.19 -0.20 -12.18
C LEU A 276 13.02 -0.71 -11.00
N GLU A 277 14.19 -0.10 -10.80
CA GLU A 277 14.95 -0.30 -9.57
C GLU A 277 14.15 0.20 -8.34
N GLN A 278 14.42 -0.39 -7.17
CA GLN A 278 13.66 -0.05 -5.96
C GLN A 278 13.69 1.44 -5.63
N ARG A 279 14.82 2.09 -5.87
CA ARG A 279 14.97 3.54 -5.65
C ARG A 279 14.03 4.35 -6.54
N ASP A 280 13.90 3.96 -7.79
CA ASP A 280 13.04 4.67 -8.75
C ASP A 280 11.57 4.40 -8.46
N ARG A 281 11.22 3.16 -8.06
CA ARG A 281 9.88 2.83 -7.56
C ARG A 281 9.51 3.73 -6.37
N ASP A 282 10.40 3.86 -5.38
CA ASP A 282 10.17 4.70 -4.21
C ASP A 282 9.94 6.17 -4.62
N GLN A 283 10.71 6.68 -5.59
CA GLN A 283 10.55 8.05 -6.08
C GLN A 283 9.21 8.25 -6.81
N VAL A 284 8.81 7.31 -7.68
CA VAL A 284 7.52 7.34 -8.38
C VAL A 284 6.37 7.38 -7.35
N LEU A 285 6.41 6.50 -6.35
CA LEU A 285 5.37 6.43 -5.34
C LEU A 285 5.30 7.67 -4.46
N VAL A 286 6.43 8.21 -4.04
CA VAL A 286 6.49 9.46 -3.28
C VAL A 286 5.92 10.62 -4.10
N ARG A 287 6.29 10.74 -5.37
CA ARG A 287 5.82 11.81 -6.27
C ARG A 287 4.32 11.71 -6.54
N PHE A 288 3.80 10.51 -6.66
CA PHE A 288 2.36 10.30 -6.80
C PHE A 288 1.62 10.63 -5.49
N ALA A 289 2.08 10.09 -4.36
CA ALA A 289 1.47 10.28 -3.05
C ALA A 289 1.50 11.73 -2.54
N ASN A 290 2.45 12.56 -3.02
CA ASN A 290 2.58 13.96 -2.64
C ASN A 290 2.06 14.94 -3.72
N ARG A 291 1.30 14.44 -4.70
CA ARG A 291 0.68 15.22 -5.80
C ARG A 291 1.68 15.92 -6.75
N SER A 292 2.91 15.45 -6.82
CA SER A 292 3.87 15.87 -7.84
C SER A 292 3.72 15.11 -9.16
N CYS A 293 2.71 14.28 -9.26
CA CYS A 293 2.25 13.57 -10.45
C CYS A 293 0.74 13.35 -10.35
N ARG A 294 0.01 13.52 -11.44
CA ARG A 294 -1.45 13.30 -11.48
C ARG A 294 -1.82 11.89 -11.85
N VAL A 295 -1.11 11.29 -12.81
CA VAL A 295 -1.45 9.97 -13.36
C VAL A 295 -0.33 8.98 -13.09
N LEU A 296 -0.66 7.90 -12.40
CA LEU A 296 0.23 6.76 -12.23
C LEU A 296 -0.18 5.68 -13.24
N VAL A 297 0.69 5.32 -14.17
CA VAL A 297 0.48 4.21 -15.10
C VAL A 297 1.17 2.98 -14.54
N ALA A 298 0.43 1.91 -14.26
CA ALA A 298 0.99 0.78 -13.53
C ALA A 298 0.51 -0.57 -14.04
N THR A 299 1.38 -1.59 -13.92
CA THR A 299 0.95 -2.99 -14.01
C THR A 299 0.38 -3.45 -12.66
N ASP A 300 -0.50 -4.46 -12.67
CA ASP A 300 -1.07 -5.02 -11.44
C ASP A 300 0.00 -5.43 -10.44
N VAL A 301 1.03 -6.14 -10.89
CA VAL A 301 2.13 -6.60 -10.05
C VAL A 301 2.84 -5.44 -9.36
N ALA A 302 3.07 -4.36 -10.10
CA ALA A 302 3.76 -3.20 -9.57
C ALA A 302 2.88 -2.34 -8.65
N ALA A 303 1.58 -2.30 -8.91
CA ALA A 303 0.60 -1.57 -8.10
C ALA A 303 0.11 -2.35 -6.86
N ARG A 304 0.42 -3.65 -6.78
CA ARG A 304 0.07 -4.48 -5.62
C ARG A 304 0.77 -3.99 -4.36
N GLY A 305 0.05 -4.03 -3.24
CA GLY A 305 0.58 -3.63 -1.93
C GLY A 305 0.80 -2.12 -1.75
N LEU A 306 0.45 -1.29 -2.74
CA LEU A 306 0.54 0.15 -2.60
C LEU A 306 -0.63 0.69 -1.78
N ASP A 307 -0.33 1.55 -0.82
CA ASP A 307 -1.33 2.33 -0.09
C ASP A 307 -1.79 3.54 -0.93
N ILE A 308 -2.23 3.24 -2.16
CA ILE A 308 -2.87 4.22 -3.03
C ILE A 308 -4.37 4.10 -2.77
N LYS A 309 -4.88 5.02 -1.98
CA LYS A 309 -6.30 5.08 -1.59
C LYS A 309 -6.87 6.42 -2.01
N GLU A 310 -8.18 6.50 -2.07
CA GLU A 310 -8.92 7.74 -2.31
C GLU A 310 -8.57 8.39 -3.66
N LEU A 311 -8.39 7.54 -4.69
CA LEU A 311 -8.24 8.04 -6.05
C LEU A 311 -9.56 8.61 -6.56
N GLU A 312 -9.48 9.71 -7.27
CA GLU A 312 -10.65 10.30 -7.94
C GLU A 312 -11.05 9.47 -9.16
N LEU A 313 -10.06 8.88 -9.85
CA LEU A 313 -10.29 8.09 -11.05
C LEU A 313 -9.38 6.85 -11.09
N VAL A 314 -9.97 5.72 -11.44
CA VAL A 314 -9.25 4.51 -11.85
C VAL A 314 -9.57 4.23 -13.32
N VAL A 315 -8.56 3.95 -14.14
CA VAL A 315 -8.75 3.55 -15.53
C VAL A 315 -8.16 2.17 -15.76
N ASN A 316 -8.97 1.23 -16.22
CA ASN A 316 -8.51 -0.01 -16.80
C ASN A 316 -8.21 0.27 -18.29
N TYR A 317 -6.96 0.56 -18.63
CA TYR A 317 -6.55 0.72 -20.03
C TYR A 317 -6.77 -0.57 -20.80
N GLU A 318 -6.52 -1.71 -20.17
CA GLU A 318 -6.90 -3.04 -20.62
C GLU A 318 -7.67 -3.75 -19.51
N LEU A 319 -8.68 -4.52 -19.87
CA LEU A 319 -9.40 -5.33 -18.90
C LEU A 319 -8.47 -6.39 -18.28
N ALA A 320 -8.60 -6.57 -16.98
CA ALA A 320 -7.89 -7.63 -16.27
C ALA A 320 -8.25 -9.01 -16.86
N PHE A 321 -7.33 -9.96 -16.78
CA PHE A 321 -7.60 -11.34 -17.19
C PHE A 321 -8.56 -12.04 -16.22
N ASP A 322 -8.50 -11.67 -14.95
CA ASP A 322 -9.27 -12.22 -13.84
C ASP A 322 -10.23 -11.14 -13.30
N PRO A 323 -11.54 -11.42 -13.16
CA PRO A 323 -12.51 -10.51 -12.57
C PRO A 323 -12.15 -10.05 -11.14
N GLU A 324 -11.51 -10.90 -10.32
CA GLU A 324 -11.05 -10.51 -8.99
C GLU A 324 -10.01 -9.39 -9.05
N VAL A 325 -9.10 -9.46 -10.02
CA VAL A 325 -8.10 -8.40 -10.24
C VAL A 325 -8.80 -7.10 -10.65
N HIS A 326 -9.85 -7.16 -11.46
CA HIS A 326 -10.66 -5.99 -11.79
C HIS A 326 -11.24 -5.34 -10.54
N VAL A 327 -11.85 -6.11 -9.64
CA VAL A 327 -12.38 -5.62 -8.36
C VAL A 327 -11.29 -4.98 -7.51
N HIS A 328 -10.10 -5.56 -7.45
CA HIS A 328 -8.95 -4.99 -6.74
C HIS A 328 -8.44 -3.69 -7.34
N ARG A 329 -8.51 -3.52 -8.68
CA ARG A 329 -8.15 -2.27 -9.36
C ARG A 329 -9.14 -1.17 -9.03
N ILE A 330 -10.44 -1.41 -9.25
CA ILE A 330 -11.47 -0.39 -9.00
C ILE A 330 -11.59 -0.04 -7.51
N GLY A 331 -11.33 -0.98 -6.61
CA GLY A 331 -11.30 -0.74 -5.17
C GLY A 331 -10.17 0.21 -4.69
N ARG A 332 -9.43 0.87 -5.59
CA ARG A 332 -8.53 1.99 -5.27
C ARG A 332 -9.25 3.32 -5.20
N THR A 333 -10.48 3.41 -5.70
CA THR A 333 -11.38 4.56 -5.57
C THR A 333 -12.59 4.21 -4.70
N GLY A 334 -13.47 5.18 -4.43
CA GLY A 334 -14.74 4.95 -3.75
C GLY A 334 -14.60 4.53 -2.30
N ARG A 335 -13.73 5.16 -1.49
CA ARG A 335 -13.54 4.86 -0.08
C ARG A 335 -13.97 6.03 0.81
N ALA A 336 -14.15 5.75 2.09
CA ALA A 336 -14.49 6.74 3.13
C ALA A 336 -15.81 7.51 2.86
N GLY A 337 -16.79 6.89 2.20
CA GLY A 337 -18.09 7.51 1.92
C GLY A 337 -18.11 8.46 0.72
N MET A 338 -17.00 8.56 -0.03
CA MET A 338 -16.96 9.31 -1.30
C MET A 338 -17.28 8.39 -2.48
N SER A 339 -18.03 8.90 -3.47
CA SER A 339 -18.25 8.22 -4.73
C SER A 339 -16.94 8.08 -5.50
N GLY A 340 -16.65 6.88 -6.02
CA GLY A 340 -15.48 6.62 -6.86
C GLY A 340 -15.89 6.47 -8.32
N LEU A 341 -14.98 6.79 -9.25
CA LEU A 341 -15.18 6.56 -10.67
C LEU A 341 -14.13 5.57 -11.20
N ALA A 342 -14.60 4.54 -11.90
CA ALA A 342 -13.77 3.58 -12.61
C ALA A 342 -14.17 3.55 -14.08
N ILE A 343 -13.20 3.75 -14.97
CA ILE A 343 -13.37 3.70 -16.43
C ILE A 343 -12.65 2.47 -16.96
N SER A 344 -13.31 1.73 -17.85
CA SER A 344 -12.74 0.58 -18.53
C SER A 344 -12.80 0.79 -20.06
N LEU A 345 -11.63 0.70 -20.72
CA LEU A 345 -11.51 0.80 -22.16
C LEU A 345 -11.47 -0.61 -22.75
N CYS A 346 -12.53 -1.01 -23.41
CA CYS A 346 -12.74 -2.37 -23.86
C CYS A 346 -12.64 -2.47 -25.39
N THR A 347 -11.82 -3.38 -25.89
CA THR A 347 -11.81 -3.74 -27.32
C THR A 347 -12.74 -4.92 -27.58
N PRO A 348 -13.15 -5.14 -28.83
CA PRO A 348 -13.96 -6.31 -29.19
C PRO A 348 -13.36 -7.65 -28.77
N GLN A 349 -12.01 -7.75 -28.72
CA GLN A 349 -11.33 -8.97 -28.27
C GLN A 349 -11.42 -9.18 -26.74
N GLU A 350 -11.77 -8.15 -25.99
CA GLU A 350 -11.89 -8.20 -24.52
C GLU A 350 -13.34 -8.34 -24.03
N MET A 351 -14.33 -8.42 -24.95
CA MET A 351 -15.75 -8.54 -24.59
C MET A 351 -16.04 -9.75 -23.69
N ALA A 352 -15.38 -10.89 -23.95
CA ALA A 352 -15.52 -12.06 -23.08
C ALA A 352 -15.06 -11.80 -21.63
N ARG A 353 -14.06 -10.91 -21.43
CA ARG A 353 -13.63 -10.50 -20.08
C ARG A 353 -14.62 -9.53 -19.44
N ALA A 354 -15.22 -8.64 -20.25
CA ALA A 354 -16.27 -7.75 -19.76
C ALA A 354 -17.47 -8.55 -19.23
N HIS A 355 -17.96 -9.55 -20.00
CA HIS A 355 -19.02 -10.45 -19.53
C HIS A 355 -18.62 -11.24 -18.28
N ALA A 356 -17.38 -11.74 -18.21
CA ALA A 356 -16.90 -12.43 -17.00
C ALA A 356 -16.88 -11.51 -15.77
N ILE A 357 -16.61 -10.22 -15.94
CA ILE A 357 -16.69 -9.21 -14.87
C ILE A 357 -18.15 -8.99 -14.45
N GLU A 358 -19.09 -8.86 -15.42
CA GLU A 358 -20.52 -8.74 -15.13
C GLU A 358 -21.04 -9.94 -14.35
N ASP A 359 -20.69 -11.15 -14.78
CA ASP A 359 -21.08 -12.40 -14.12
C ASP A 359 -20.52 -12.46 -12.68
N TYR A 360 -19.25 -12.06 -12.50
CA TYR A 360 -18.61 -12.08 -11.18
C TYR A 360 -19.22 -11.05 -10.23
N LEU A 361 -19.52 -9.84 -10.74
CA LEU A 361 -20.12 -8.76 -9.96
C LEU A 361 -21.63 -8.92 -9.76
N GLN A 362 -22.27 -9.85 -10.48
CA GLN A 362 -23.73 -10.05 -10.50
C GLN A 362 -24.47 -8.76 -10.88
N MET A 363 -23.89 -7.96 -11.78
CA MET A 363 -24.46 -6.69 -12.25
C MET A 363 -24.06 -6.42 -13.69
N SER A 364 -24.92 -5.73 -14.44
CA SER A 364 -24.58 -5.23 -15.76
C SER A 364 -23.67 -4.01 -15.64
N VAL A 365 -22.66 -3.91 -16.51
CA VAL A 365 -21.81 -2.73 -16.61
C VAL A 365 -22.48 -1.64 -17.44
N ASP A 366 -22.17 -0.39 -17.16
CA ASP A 366 -22.66 0.75 -17.92
C ASP A 366 -21.78 0.99 -19.16
N TRP A 367 -22.34 0.71 -20.35
CA TRP A 367 -21.70 0.99 -21.63
C TRP A 367 -22.02 2.42 -22.08
N SER A 368 -21.05 3.29 -21.89
CA SER A 368 -21.19 4.72 -22.23
C SER A 368 -20.70 5.01 -23.66
N PRO A 369 -21.36 5.91 -24.40
CA PRO A 369 -20.94 6.30 -25.73
C PRO A 369 -19.64 7.17 -25.63
N VAL A 370 -18.69 6.88 -26.52
CA VAL A 370 -17.41 7.63 -26.60
C VAL A 370 -17.63 9.14 -26.84
N SER A 371 -18.76 9.50 -27.48
CA SER A 371 -19.12 10.90 -27.72
C SER A 371 -19.29 11.75 -26.48
N GLU A 372 -19.58 11.17 -25.32
CA GLU A 372 -19.63 11.88 -24.04
C GLU A 372 -18.28 12.56 -23.70
N LEU A 373 -17.19 11.94 -24.10
CA LEU A 373 -15.83 12.43 -23.83
C LEU A 373 -15.37 13.51 -24.84
N SER A 374 -16.20 13.87 -25.83
CA SER A 374 -15.85 14.84 -26.88
C SER A 374 -15.77 16.28 -26.38
N GLY A 375 -16.34 16.59 -25.21
CA GLY A 375 -16.24 17.89 -24.53
C GLY A 375 -14.95 18.14 -23.75
N ALA A 376 -13.96 17.26 -23.89
CA ALA A 376 -12.72 17.34 -23.13
C ALA A 376 -11.92 18.62 -23.44
N THR A 377 -11.47 19.33 -22.39
CA THR A 377 -10.67 20.56 -22.54
C THR A 377 -9.26 20.26 -23.06
N ASN A 378 -8.72 21.15 -23.91
CA ASN A 378 -7.37 21.02 -24.48
C ASN A 378 -6.28 21.56 -23.55
N GLY A 379 -6.56 21.83 -22.27
CA GLY A 379 -5.60 22.37 -21.31
C GLY A 379 -4.50 21.38 -20.90
N SER A 380 -3.37 21.90 -20.41
CA SER A 380 -2.35 21.10 -19.74
C SER A 380 -2.86 20.59 -18.40
N LEU A 381 -2.67 19.32 -18.12
CA LEU A 381 -2.96 18.69 -16.82
C LEU A 381 -1.65 18.45 -16.06
N GLU A 382 -0.99 19.53 -15.69
CA GLU A 382 0.24 19.47 -14.92
C GLU A 382 -0.02 19.20 -13.44
N ALA A 383 0.99 18.66 -12.77
CA ALA A 383 0.96 18.51 -11.32
C ALA A 383 1.07 19.87 -10.62
N GLU A 384 0.36 20.04 -9.52
CA GLU A 384 0.39 21.28 -8.70
C GLU A 384 1.70 21.41 -7.92
N MET A 385 2.26 20.26 -7.53
CA MET A 385 3.46 20.16 -6.73
C MET A 385 4.64 19.66 -7.57
N VAL A 386 5.84 19.86 -7.06
CA VAL A 386 7.07 19.21 -7.51
C VAL A 386 7.81 18.66 -6.29
N THR A 387 8.61 17.62 -6.48
CA THR A 387 9.34 16.98 -5.39
C THR A 387 10.81 17.36 -5.41
N LEU A 388 11.31 17.90 -4.30
CA LEU A 388 12.74 18.04 -4.04
C LEU A 388 13.24 16.82 -3.27
N CYS A 389 14.36 16.26 -3.72
CA CYS A 389 15.11 15.22 -3.01
C CYS A 389 16.28 15.87 -2.26
N ILE A 390 16.38 15.59 -0.98
CA ILE A 390 17.40 16.09 -0.06
C ILE A 390 18.28 14.90 0.33
N ASP A 391 19.59 14.98 0.10
CA ASP A 391 20.58 13.98 0.53
C ASP A 391 20.83 14.14 2.03
N GLY A 392 19.83 13.78 2.84
CA GLY A 392 19.82 13.85 4.28
C GLY A 392 18.54 13.24 4.83
N GLY A 393 18.66 12.17 5.60
CA GLY A 393 17.53 11.41 6.12
C GLY A 393 17.63 11.15 7.61
N ARG A 394 16.92 10.11 8.08
CA ARG A 394 16.87 9.74 9.51
C ARG A 394 18.25 9.42 10.09
N LYS A 395 19.16 8.80 9.30
CA LYS A 395 20.54 8.53 9.73
C LYS A 395 21.34 9.82 9.99
N ALA A 396 21.04 10.89 9.26
CA ALA A 396 21.61 12.22 9.51
C ALA A 396 20.92 12.96 10.66
N LYS A 397 19.95 12.33 11.35
CA LYS A 397 19.13 12.89 12.45
C LYS A 397 18.31 14.11 12.00
N ILE A 398 17.97 14.21 10.71
CA ILE A 398 17.07 15.22 10.16
C ILE A 398 15.63 14.74 10.39
N ARG A 399 14.75 15.66 10.77
CA ARG A 399 13.33 15.46 11.01
C ARG A 399 12.49 16.31 10.03
N PRO A 400 11.21 15.97 9.79
CA PRO A 400 10.34 16.79 8.93
C PRO A 400 10.30 18.27 9.35
N GLY A 401 10.23 18.55 10.66
CA GLY A 401 10.24 19.92 11.18
C GLY A 401 11.52 20.71 10.88
N ASP A 402 12.68 20.03 10.81
CA ASP A 402 13.94 20.68 10.45
C ASP A 402 13.92 21.15 8.96
N ILE A 403 13.30 20.35 8.08
CA ILE A 403 13.12 20.68 6.65
C ILE A 403 12.09 21.79 6.50
N LEU A 404 10.95 21.68 7.19
CA LEU A 404 9.90 22.70 7.17
C LEU A 404 10.46 24.04 7.68
N GLY A 405 11.18 24.04 8.80
CA GLY A 405 11.79 25.24 9.36
C GLY A 405 12.80 25.90 8.41
N ALA A 406 13.64 25.10 7.73
CA ALA A 406 14.56 25.62 6.72
C ALA A 406 13.84 26.23 5.51
N LEU A 407 12.67 25.74 5.16
CA LEU A 407 11.86 26.25 4.04
C LEU A 407 11.01 27.48 4.43
N THR A 408 10.48 27.54 5.63
CA THR A 408 9.55 28.59 6.06
C THR A 408 10.23 29.72 6.85
N GLY A 409 11.34 29.42 7.59
CA GLY A 409 12.06 30.40 8.39
C GLY A 409 12.89 31.34 7.54
N ASP A 410 13.92 30.80 6.88
CA ASP A 410 14.88 31.59 6.11
C ASP A 410 14.47 31.78 4.63
N ALA A 411 13.61 30.91 4.10
CA ALA A 411 13.16 30.92 2.70
C ALA A 411 12.02 31.88 2.42
N GLY A 412 11.29 32.24 3.42
CA GLY A 412 10.09 33.04 3.26
C GLY A 412 9.03 32.33 2.39
N LEU A 413 8.99 30.99 2.43
CA LEU A 413 7.87 30.20 1.96
C LEU A 413 6.80 30.13 3.03
N THR A 414 5.54 30.14 2.62
CA THR A 414 4.43 29.86 3.53
C THR A 414 4.29 28.34 3.76
N ALA A 415 3.76 27.94 4.89
CA ALA A 415 3.50 26.54 5.17
C ALA A 415 2.57 25.89 4.13
N ALA A 416 1.67 26.66 3.51
CA ALA A 416 0.78 26.20 2.45
C ALA A 416 1.50 25.90 1.10
N GLU A 417 2.70 26.39 0.91
CA GLU A 417 3.53 26.10 -0.27
C GLU A 417 4.37 24.82 -0.09
N VAL A 418 4.46 24.32 1.15
CA VAL A 418 5.19 23.11 1.50
C VAL A 418 4.18 21.98 1.74
N GLY A 419 4.22 20.96 0.90
CA GLY A 419 3.37 19.80 1.02
C GLY A 419 4.02 18.70 1.87
N LYS A 420 3.70 17.45 1.55
CA LYS A 420 4.15 16.27 2.29
C LYS A 420 5.67 16.14 2.32
N ILE A 421 6.20 15.79 3.50
CA ILE A 421 7.62 15.49 3.71
C ILE A 421 7.75 14.02 4.07
N ASP A 422 8.41 13.26 3.20
CA ASP A 422 8.66 11.84 3.38
C ASP A 422 10.13 11.59 3.76
N MET A 423 10.36 10.93 4.91
CA MET A 423 11.69 10.69 5.46
C MET A 423 12.14 9.25 5.21
N PHE A 424 13.28 9.09 4.54
CA PHE A 424 13.97 7.83 4.32
C PHE A 424 15.26 7.73 5.18
N PRO A 425 15.92 6.56 5.23
CA PRO A 425 17.14 6.43 6.03
C PRO A 425 18.25 7.42 5.68
N VAL A 426 18.50 7.63 4.38
CA VAL A 426 19.63 8.44 3.89
C VAL A 426 19.22 9.70 3.11
N HIS A 427 17.94 9.84 2.76
CA HIS A 427 17.41 10.99 2.04
C HIS A 427 16.00 11.35 2.52
N ALA A 428 15.53 12.51 2.12
CA ALA A 428 14.16 12.96 2.34
C ALA A 428 13.59 13.53 1.05
N TYR A 429 12.28 13.47 0.92
CA TYR A 429 11.53 14.09 -0.17
C TYR A 429 10.57 15.10 0.40
N VAL A 430 10.48 16.26 -0.24
CA VAL A 430 9.52 17.31 0.12
C VAL A 430 8.80 17.79 -1.11
N ALA A 431 7.47 17.83 -1.04
CA ALA A 431 6.64 18.42 -2.08
C ALA A 431 6.60 19.94 -1.90
N ILE A 432 6.79 20.67 -3.00
CA ILE A 432 6.74 22.13 -3.02
C ILE A 432 5.77 22.55 -4.12
N ARG A 433 4.96 23.58 -3.91
CA ARG A 433 4.14 24.17 -4.97
C ARG A 433 5.01 24.57 -6.15
N LYS A 434 4.59 24.22 -7.37
CA LYS A 434 5.37 24.39 -8.60
C LYS A 434 5.89 25.85 -8.77
N ALA A 435 5.06 26.83 -8.43
CA ALA A 435 5.43 28.26 -8.51
C ALA A 435 6.62 28.62 -7.60
N SER A 436 6.76 27.96 -6.45
CA SER A 436 7.79 28.26 -5.44
C SER A 436 9.01 27.34 -5.52
N ALA A 437 9.01 26.38 -6.47
CA ALA A 437 10.02 25.33 -6.55
C ALA A 437 11.46 25.85 -6.73
N ARG A 438 11.66 26.84 -7.59
CA ARG A 438 12.99 27.43 -7.84
C ARG A 438 13.55 28.13 -6.59
N LYS A 439 12.69 28.90 -5.90
CA LYS A 439 13.04 29.58 -4.65
C LYS A 439 13.41 28.57 -3.57
N ALA A 440 12.58 27.54 -3.35
CA ALA A 440 12.85 26.48 -2.40
C ALA A 440 14.15 25.72 -2.68
N LEU A 441 14.38 25.36 -3.96
CA LEU A 441 15.59 24.64 -4.37
C LEU A 441 16.84 25.46 -4.08
N GLN A 442 16.89 26.72 -4.54
CA GLN A 442 18.04 27.63 -4.36
C GLN A 442 18.36 27.80 -2.89
N GLN A 443 17.36 27.98 -2.06
CA GLN A 443 17.53 28.21 -0.64
C GLN A 443 18.02 26.99 0.12
N LEU A 444 17.47 25.81 -0.14
CA LEU A 444 17.98 24.58 0.47
C LEU A 444 19.40 24.22 0.00
N GLN A 445 19.78 24.63 -1.22
CA GLN A 445 21.14 24.43 -1.74
C GLN A 445 22.16 25.38 -1.10
N GLN A 446 21.76 26.59 -0.79
CA GLN A 446 22.62 27.64 -0.18
C GLN A 446 22.57 27.63 1.36
N GLY A 447 21.47 27.16 1.91
CA GLY A 447 21.20 27.13 3.34
C GLY A 447 21.68 25.87 4.06
N LYS A 448 21.25 25.76 5.29
CA LYS A 448 21.55 24.61 6.15
C LYS A 448 20.24 24.03 6.70
N ILE A 449 20.14 22.70 6.73
CA ILE A 449 19.07 21.99 7.41
C ILE A 449 19.64 21.47 8.73
N LYS A 450 19.16 21.99 9.85
CA LYS A 450 19.68 21.63 11.19
C LYS A 450 21.22 21.81 11.30
N GLY A 451 21.72 22.92 10.76
CA GLY A 451 23.15 23.24 10.77
C GLY A 451 24.00 22.44 9.77
N LYS A 452 23.42 21.58 8.93
CA LYS A 452 24.11 20.76 7.94
C LYS A 452 23.79 21.21 6.53
N SER A 453 24.81 21.31 5.68
CA SER A 453 24.62 21.48 4.22
C SER A 453 24.22 20.12 3.61
N CYS A 454 23.16 20.11 2.82
CA CYS A 454 22.66 18.93 2.15
C CYS A 454 22.63 19.18 0.63
N LYS A 455 22.96 18.17 -0.17
CA LYS A 455 22.69 18.25 -1.61
C LYS A 455 21.20 18.16 -1.84
N VAL A 456 20.66 19.08 -2.63
CA VAL A 456 19.22 19.11 -2.95
C VAL A 456 19.06 19.18 -4.48
N ARG A 457 18.14 18.38 -4.99
CA ARG A 457 17.82 18.35 -6.42
C ARG A 457 16.32 18.25 -6.64
N LEU A 458 15.85 18.82 -7.74
CA LEU A 458 14.50 18.61 -8.23
C LEU A 458 14.41 17.22 -8.88
N LEU A 459 13.39 16.44 -8.53
CA LEU A 459 13.05 15.22 -9.25
C LEU A 459 12.29 15.61 -10.54
N LYS A 460 12.79 15.15 -11.66
CA LYS A 460 12.17 15.34 -12.98
C LYS A 460 11.22 14.22 -13.30
#